data_b171b80c4baaf7880efb72f1a17b0ddd
#
_entry.id   b171b80c4baaf7880efb72f1a17b0ddd
#
_cell.length_a   1.000
_cell.length_b   1.000
_cell.length_c   1.000
_cell.angle_alpha   90.00
_cell.angle_beta   90.00
_cell.angle_gamma   90.00
#
_symmetry.space_group_name_H-M   'P 1'
#
loop_
_entity.id
_entity.type
_entity.pdbx_description
1 polymer ?
#
loop_
_entity_poly.entity_id
_entity_poly.type
_entity_poly.pdbx_seq_one_letter_code
_entity_poly.pdbx_strand_id
1 'polypeptide(L)'
;MNKDVPVKERPFRLLRPGKKKFWKKEKKVNGRKRFSSIFIGLIETHSTKNCNSTKYMERIIECVPNFSEGRNMEVIDAIVASIEKSGGVKVLDVDPGEATNRTVVTFVGSPEAVVEAAFQGVKKAGELIDMRQHHGAHPRSGATDVLPLIPISGVTLEECAQMARKLAERIYTELEIPCYCYEAAAQKPERKNLAVCRAGEYEALPEKMGDPSRCPDFGPGQYTERAAQAGATNVGARDFLIAVNYNLNTTSTRRANAIAFDVREKGRPKREGNPITGKIVKDENGKTVMIPGTLKGCKAIGWFIDEYGIAQVSMNITDINTTPLHIAFDEVCRAAQARGLRVTGTEIVGLVPKRTLIEAGRYFLEKQQRSTGISEEEIMKIAVKSMGLDDLKPFEPKEKVIEYLIEDPAEAAAKERLVRMTC
;
A
#
# COMPACT_ATOMS: atom_id res chain seq x y z
N MET A 1 24.54 -59.34 -13.44
CA MET A 1 25.40 -58.94 -14.57
C MET A 1 25.50 -57.42 -14.58
N ASN A 2 26.66 -56.97 -14.14
CA ASN A 2 27.07 -55.56 -14.12
C ASN A 2 27.16 -54.97 -15.50
N LYS A 3 26.82 -53.68 -15.65
CA LYS A 3 27.55 -52.79 -16.54
C LYS A 3 27.50 -51.35 -15.96
N ASP A 4 28.63 -50.96 -15.42
CA ASP A 4 28.99 -49.60 -15.05
C ASP A 4 29.08 -48.71 -16.30
N VAL A 5 28.59 -47.47 -16.16
CA VAL A 5 28.84 -46.38 -17.13
C VAL A 5 29.48 -45.23 -16.35
N PRO A 6 30.67 -44.74 -16.74
CA PRO A 6 31.39 -43.74 -15.99
C PRO A 6 30.86 -42.31 -16.26
N VAL A 7 30.65 -41.56 -15.17
CA VAL A 7 30.35 -40.15 -15.17
C VAL A 7 31.62 -39.35 -15.52
N LYS A 8 31.60 -38.64 -16.62
CA LYS A 8 32.65 -37.67 -17.01
C LYS A 8 32.42 -36.34 -16.28
N GLU A 9 33.27 -36.03 -15.34
CA GLU A 9 33.44 -34.70 -14.77
C GLU A 9 33.98 -33.74 -15.83
N ARG A 10 33.35 -32.55 -15.99
CA ARG A 10 33.90 -31.43 -16.74
C ARG A 10 34.37 -30.34 -15.75
N PRO A 11 35.55 -29.78 -15.91
CA PRO A 11 36.08 -28.77 -14.98
C PRO A 11 35.41 -27.41 -15.13
N PHE A 12 35.10 -26.81 -14.01
CA PHE A 12 34.63 -25.43 -13.88
C PHE A 12 35.71 -24.43 -14.37
N ARG A 13 35.38 -23.67 -15.42
CA ARG A 13 36.21 -22.55 -15.90
C ARG A 13 35.75 -21.26 -15.20
N LEU A 14 36.60 -20.74 -14.29
CA LEU A 14 36.49 -19.42 -13.71
C LEU A 14 36.65 -18.35 -14.81
N LEU A 15 35.60 -17.59 -15.08
CA LEU A 15 35.68 -16.37 -15.91
C LEU A 15 36.05 -15.17 -15.03
N ARG A 16 37.16 -14.53 -15.37
CA ARG A 16 37.63 -13.27 -14.76
C ARG A 16 36.76 -12.10 -15.18
N PRO A 17 36.48 -11.10 -14.32
CA PRO A 17 35.66 -9.95 -14.67
C PRO A 17 36.40 -8.97 -15.61
N GLY A 18 35.78 -8.69 -16.76
CA GLY A 18 36.25 -7.71 -17.72
C GLY A 18 36.03 -6.27 -17.25
N LYS A 19 37.07 -5.46 -17.35
CA LYS A 19 37.05 -4.01 -17.07
C LYS A 19 36.14 -3.28 -18.04
N LYS A 20 35.08 -2.62 -17.55
CA LYS A 20 34.30 -1.65 -18.32
C LYS A 20 35.00 -0.30 -18.30
N LYS A 21 35.36 0.18 -19.49
CA LYS A 21 35.88 1.54 -19.71
C LYS A 21 34.76 2.57 -19.58
N PHE A 22 34.94 3.51 -18.65
CA PHE A 22 34.12 4.72 -18.57
C PHE A 22 34.54 5.73 -19.66
N TRP A 23 33.61 6.15 -20.49
CA TRP A 23 33.75 7.31 -21.37
C TRP A 23 33.23 8.55 -20.66
N LYS A 24 34.14 9.43 -20.23
CA LYS A 24 33.81 10.81 -19.85
C LYS A 24 33.71 11.64 -21.15
N LYS A 25 32.55 12.24 -21.38
CA LYS A 25 32.41 13.37 -22.31
C LYS A 25 32.36 14.66 -21.53
N GLU A 26 33.46 15.40 -21.51
CA GLU A 26 33.48 16.79 -21.08
C GLU A 26 32.89 17.69 -22.18
N LYS A 27 31.93 18.52 -21.83
CA LYS A 27 31.56 19.69 -22.63
C LYS A 27 31.97 20.95 -21.85
N LYS A 28 33.01 21.62 -22.40
CA LYS A 28 33.37 23.01 -22.07
C LYS A 28 32.27 23.93 -22.56
N VAL A 29 31.79 24.83 -21.70
CA VAL A 29 31.18 26.10 -22.13
C VAL A 29 31.78 27.23 -21.29
N ASN A 30 32.51 28.09 -21.99
CA ASN A 30 33.03 29.37 -21.51
C ASN A 30 31.91 30.40 -21.45
N GLY A 31 31.96 31.29 -20.45
CA GLY A 31 31.11 32.50 -20.44
C GLY A 31 31.18 33.27 -19.13
N ARG A 32 32.30 33.97 -18.89
CA ARG A 32 32.36 35.03 -17.85
C ARG A 32 31.45 36.21 -18.27
N LYS A 33 30.61 36.68 -17.35
CA LYS A 33 30.32 38.11 -17.22
C LYS A 33 30.16 38.46 -15.75
N ARG A 34 31.10 39.30 -15.27
CA ARG A 34 31.02 40.05 -14.02
C ARG A 34 30.00 41.15 -14.18
N PHE A 35 29.16 41.38 -13.20
CA PHE A 35 28.67 42.70 -12.85
C PHE A 35 28.74 42.92 -11.33
N SER A 36 29.49 43.96 -11.00
CA SER A 36 29.73 44.50 -9.66
C SER A 36 28.83 45.70 -9.50
N SER A 37 28.23 45.87 -8.34
CA SER A 37 27.95 47.15 -7.66
C SER A 37 27.04 46.89 -6.45
N ILE A 38 27.59 46.94 -5.24
CA ILE A 38 27.54 48.08 -4.32
C ILE A 38 26.09 48.60 -4.06
N PHE A 39 25.59 48.26 -2.86
CA PHE A 39 24.85 49.21 -2.05
C PHE A 39 25.09 48.92 -0.56
N ILE A 40 25.61 50.00 0.10
CA ILE A 40 25.87 50.13 1.51
C ILE A 40 24.63 50.69 2.19
N GLY A 41 24.33 50.17 3.37
CA GLY A 41 23.82 50.94 4.50
C GLY A 41 22.29 50.96 4.65
N LEU A 42 21.83 50.34 5.72
CA LEU A 42 21.16 51.07 6.81
C LEU A 42 20.90 50.13 7.97
N ILE A 43 21.54 50.47 9.12
CA ILE A 43 21.27 49.90 10.43
C ILE A 43 20.00 50.57 10.95
N GLU A 44 18.94 49.86 11.26
CA GLU A 44 17.92 50.31 12.21
C GLU A 44 17.47 49.17 13.11
N THR A 45 17.91 49.23 14.30
CA THR A 45 17.33 49.09 15.65
C THR A 45 16.07 48.22 15.83
N HIS A 46 16.28 47.20 16.65
CA HIS A 46 15.38 46.60 17.65
C HIS A 46 13.88 46.77 17.52
N SER A 47 13.24 45.65 17.21
CA SER A 47 11.95 45.35 17.80
C SER A 47 11.91 43.84 18.12
N THR A 48 11.98 43.53 19.40
CA THR A 48 11.68 42.22 19.94
C THR A 48 10.21 41.90 19.67
N LYS A 49 9.91 41.33 18.52
CA LYS A 49 8.62 40.67 18.33
C LYS A 49 8.75 39.22 18.82
N ASN A 50 8.05 38.93 19.91
CA ASN A 50 7.72 37.58 20.36
C ASN A 50 7.24 36.81 19.15
N CYS A 51 8.10 35.95 18.58
CA CYS A 51 7.75 34.99 17.57
C CYS A 51 7.14 33.79 18.30
N ASN A 52 5.88 33.91 18.74
CA ASN A 52 5.01 32.77 18.91
C ASN A 52 4.73 32.22 17.50
N SER A 53 5.69 31.56 16.90
CA SER A 53 5.44 30.67 15.77
C SER A 53 4.68 29.47 16.31
N THR A 54 3.36 29.56 16.38
CA THR A 54 2.51 28.42 16.25
C THR A 54 2.94 27.78 14.94
N LYS A 55 3.74 26.71 15.04
CA LYS A 55 4.14 25.89 13.89
C LYS A 55 2.83 25.34 13.36
N TYR A 56 2.24 25.99 12.34
CA TYR A 56 1.09 25.46 11.64
C TYR A 56 1.53 24.10 11.13
N MET A 57 1.02 23.04 11.72
CA MET A 57 1.23 21.71 11.19
C MET A 57 0.66 21.70 9.78
N GLU A 58 1.52 21.45 8.82
CA GLU A 58 1.11 21.35 7.42
C GLU A 58 0.04 20.28 7.30
N ARG A 59 -1.10 20.63 6.68
CA ARG A 59 -2.21 19.71 6.49
C ARG A 59 -1.94 18.84 5.29
N ILE A 60 -1.65 17.58 5.54
CA ILE A 60 -1.29 16.59 4.51
C ILE A 60 -2.20 15.38 4.62
N ILE A 61 -2.76 14.97 3.49
CA ILE A 61 -3.43 13.68 3.33
C ILE A 61 -2.80 12.90 2.19
N GLU A 62 -2.98 11.58 2.23
CA GLU A 62 -2.63 10.63 1.19
C GLU A 62 -3.89 10.14 0.49
N CYS A 63 -3.79 9.84 -0.79
CA CYS A 63 -4.78 9.06 -1.52
C CYS A 63 -4.12 7.86 -2.19
N VAL A 64 -4.75 6.69 -2.09
CA VAL A 64 -4.24 5.43 -2.63
C VAL A 64 -5.29 4.78 -3.53
N PRO A 65 -5.65 5.41 -4.66
CA PRO A 65 -6.59 4.83 -5.61
C PRO A 65 -6.06 3.54 -6.21
N ASN A 66 -6.98 2.64 -6.52
CA ASN A 66 -6.68 1.42 -7.23
C ASN A 66 -7.50 1.40 -8.51
N PHE A 67 -6.81 1.36 -9.64
CA PHE A 67 -7.41 1.35 -10.97
C PHE A 67 -7.42 -0.06 -11.56
N SER A 68 -8.47 -0.42 -12.27
CA SER A 68 -8.63 -1.73 -12.91
C SER A 68 -7.93 -1.77 -14.27
N GLU A 69 -6.64 -1.55 -14.26
CA GLU A 69 -5.70 -1.69 -15.36
C GLU A 69 -4.29 -1.95 -14.80
N GLY A 70 -3.63 -2.98 -15.22
CA GLY A 70 -2.31 -3.35 -14.72
C GLY A 70 -1.37 -3.85 -15.83
N ARG A 71 -1.79 -3.72 -17.10
CA ARG A 71 -1.09 -4.27 -18.28
C ARG A 71 -0.77 -3.21 -19.32
N ASN A 72 -1.69 -2.29 -19.55
CA ASN A 72 -1.52 -1.21 -20.52
C ASN A 72 -0.91 0.02 -19.85
N MET A 73 0.41 0.17 -19.98
CA MET A 73 1.16 1.29 -19.39
C MET A 73 0.70 2.65 -19.94
N GLU A 74 0.26 2.75 -21.21
CA GLU A 74 -0.22 4.02 -21.77
C GLU A 74 -1.47 4.52 -21.04
N VAL A 75 -2.38 3.62 -20.66
CA VAL A 75 -3.55 3.94 -19.86
C VAL A 75 -3.15 4.35 -18.45
N ILE A 76 -2.23 3.59 -17.82
CA ILE A 76 -1.74 3.88 -16.48
C ILE A 76 -1.05 5.26 -16.46
N ASP A 77 -0.14 5.52 -17.39
CA ASP A 77 0.59 6.78 -17.51
C ASP A 77 -0.37 7.97 -17.75
N ALA A 78 -1.41 7.78 -18.55
CA ALA A 78 -2.43 8.82 -18.79
C ALA A 78 -3.23 9.15 -17.52
N ILE A 79 -3.55 8.15 -16.69
CA ILE A 79 -4.23 8.35 -15.40
C ILE A 79 -3.29 9.09 -14.44
N VAL A 80 -2.04 8.64 -14.30
CA VAL A 80 -1.03 9.29 -13.45
C VAL A 80 -0.79 10.73 -13.88
N ALA A 81 -0.61 10.98 -15.17
CA ALA A 81 -0.44 12.34 -15.70
C ALA A 81 -1.66 13.24 -15.43
N SER A 82 -2.88 12.71 -15.37
CA SER A 82 -4.07 13.50 -15.01
C SER A 82 -4.07 13.90 -13.53
N ILE A 83 -3.57 13.02 -12.66
CA ILE A 83 -3.38 13.28 -11.23
C ILE A 83 -2.34 14.39 -11.03
N GLU A 84 -1.17 14.27 -11.66
CA GLU A 84 -0.07 15.25 -11.53
C GLU A 84 -0.44 16.63 -12.09
N LYS A 85 -1.15 16.67 -13.23
CA LYS A 85 -1.60 17.92 -13.86
C LYS A 85 -2.61 18.70 -13.04
N SER A 86 -3.29 18.11 -12.07
CA SER A 86 -4.18 18.84 -11.16
C SER A 86 -3.42 19.84 -10.28
N GLY A 87 -2.11 19.62 -10.07
CA GLY A 87 -1.23 20.47 -9.28
C GLY A 87 -1.38 20.27 -7.77
N GLY A 88 -0.34 20.66 -7.01
CA GLY A 88 -0.36 20.62 -5.55
C GLY A 88 -0.30 19.22 -4.93
N VAL A 89 -0.05 18.18 -5.72
CA VAL A 89 0.17 16.81 -5.27
C VAL A 89 1.50 16.28 -5.73
N LYS A 90 2.05 15.33 -4.97
CA LYS A 90 3.24 14.56 -5.32
C LYS A 90 2.85 13.09 -5.44
N VAL A 91 3.04 12.50 -6.62
CA VAL A 91 2.92 11.05 -6.81
C VAL A 91 4.15 10.40 -6.20
N LEU A 92 3.94 9.46 -5.29
CA LEU A 92 4.99 8.78 -4.53
C LEU A 92 5.29 7.39 -5.07
N ASP A 93 4.27 6.69 -5.58
CA ASP A 93 4.40 5.31 -6.05
C ASP A 93 3.35 4.99 -7.10
N VAL A 94 3.74 4.17 -8.08
CA VAL A 94 2.86 3.59 -9.10
C VAL A 94 3.21 2.11 -9.21
N ASP A 95 2.33 1.24 -8.73
CA ASP A 95 2.57 -0.21 -8.63
C ASP A 95 1.58 -0.99 -9.53
N PRO A 96 1.95 -1.27 -10.79
CA PRO A 96 1.15 -2.07 -11.71
C PRO A 96 1.28 -3.57 -11.42
N GLY A 97 0.16 -4.25 -11.29
CA GLY A 97 0.08 -5.70 -11.10
C GLY A 97 -0.53 -6.40 -12.31
N GLU A 98 0.29 -7.01 -13.18
CA GLU A 98 -0.15 -7.67 -14.41
C GLU A 98 -1.13 -8.82 -14.15
N ALA A 99 -0.81 -9.71 -13.19
CA ALA A 99 -1.64 -10.86 -12.84
C ALA A 99 -3.01 -10.46 -12.28
N THR A 100 -3.05 -9.39 -11.48
CA THR A 100 -4.27 -8.84 -10.89
C THR A 100 -5.05 -7.94 -11.85
N ASN A 101 -4.39 -7.49 -12.93
CA ASN A 101 -4.85 -6.46 -13.85
C ASN A 101 -5.35 -5.22 -13.11
N ARG A 102 -4.46 -4.65 -12.27
CA ARG A 102 -4.77 -3.59 -11.32
C ARG A 102 -3.52 -2.78 -11.02
N THR A 103 -3.64 -1.48 -10.96
CA THR A 103 -2.56 -0.57 -10.54
C THR A 103 -2.96 0.16 -9.27
N VAL A 104 -2.04 0.22 -8.32
CA VAL A 104 -2.13 1.06 -7.12
C VAL A 104 -1.31 2.30 -7.38
N VAL A 105 -1.91 3.48 -7.21
CA VAL A 105 -1.21 4.76 -7.30
C VAL A 105 -1.26 5.42 -5.92
N THR A 106 -0.13 5.90 -5.43
CA THR A 106 -0.04 6.61 -4.14
C THR A 106 0.39 8.04 -4.38
N PHE A 107 -0.37 9.01 -3.89
CA PHE A 107 -0.01 10.42 -3.93
C PHE A 107 -0.45 11.17 -2.69
N VAL A 108 0.25 12.28 -2.41
CA VAL A 108 0.07 13.12 -1.21
C VAL A 108 0.01 14.59 -1.57
N GLY A 109 -0.57 15.39 -0.69
CA GLY A 109 -0.62 16.84 -0.83
C GLY A 109 -1.57 17.47 0.20
N SER A 110 -1.89 18.74 -0.02
CA SER A 110 -2.95 19.39 0.77
C SER A 110 -4.29 18.69 0.55
N PRO A 111 -5.23 18.72 1.51
CA PRO A 111 -6.53 18.09 1.37
C PRO A 111 -7.27 18.47 0.09
N GLU A 112 -7.25 19.74 -0.26
CA GLU A 112 -7.93 20.29 -1.43
C GLU A 112 -7.29 19.79 -2.74
N ALA A 113 -5.96 19.81 -2.81
CA ALA A 113 -5.22 19.33 -3.98
C ALA A 113 -5.40 17.82 -4.19
N VAL A 114 -5.35 17.02 -3.11
CA VAL A 114 -5.52 15.57 -3.18
C VAL A 114 -6.93 15.20 -3.63
N VAL A 115 -7.96 15.87 -3.12
CA VAL A 115 -9.36 15.63 -3.55
C VAL A 115 -9.54 15.94 -5.03
N GLU A 116 -8.96 17.05 -5.53
CA GLU A 116 -9.03 17.41 -6.96
C GLU A 116 -8.27 16.39 -7.81
N ALA A 117 -7.05 16.02 -7.42
CA ALA A 117 -6.25 15.02 -8.12
C ALA A 117 -6.94 13.65 -8.18
N ALA A 118 -7.57 13.25 -7.07
CA ALA A 118 -8.35 12.02 -6.99
C ALA A 118 -9.53 12.04 -7.98
N PHE A 119 -10.26 13.17 -8.05
CA PHE A 119 -11.34 13.35 -9.00
C PHE A 119 -10.86 13.25 -10.45
N GLN A 120 -9.74 13.90 -10.81
CA GLN A 120 -9.19 13.85 -12.16
C GLN A 120 -8.70 12.43 -12.52
N GLY A 121 -8.12 11.70 -11.58
CA GLY A 121 -7.75 10.29 -11.75
C GLY A 121 -8.97 9.40 -12.04
N VAL A 122 -10.06 9.55 -11.27
CA VAL A 122 -11.32 8.82 -11.50
C VAL A 122 -11.92 9.15 -12.86
N LYS A 123 -11.94 10.44 -13.22
CA LYS A 123 -12.43 10.90 -14.53
C LYS A 123 -11.66 10.22 -15.66
N LYS A 124 -10.32 10.27 -15.60
CA LYS A 124 -9.45 9.71 -16.63
C LYS A 124 -9.58 8.18 -16.71
N ALA A 125 -9.62 7.49 -15.58
CA ALA A 125 -9.86 6.05 -15.54
C ALA A 125 -11.21 5.66 -16.16
N GLY A 126 -12.28 6.38 -15.82
CA GLY A 126 -13.61 6.14 -16.38
C GLY A 126 -13.72 6.48 -17.88
N GLU A 127 -12.81 7.27 -18.45
CA GLU A 127 -12.73 7.53 -19.89
C GLU A 127 -12.00 6.40 -20.66
N LEU A 128 -10.96 5.81 -20.04
CA LEU A 128 -10.02 4.90 -20.71
C LEU A 128 -10.26 3.42 -20.43
N ILE A 129 -10.85 3.09 -19.27
CA ILE A 129 -11.07 1.71 -18.84
C ILE A 129 -12.53 1.32 -19.10
N ASP A 130 -12.74 0.25 -19.89
CA ASP A 130 -14.06 -0.34 -20.10
C ASP A 130 -14.18 -1.65 -19.28
N MET A 131 -14.95 -1.59 -18.20
CA MET A 131 -15.14 -2.72 -17.29
C MET A 131 -15.83 -3.93 -17.93
N ARG A 132 -16.54 -3.76 -19.04
CA ARG A 132 -17.15 -4.85 -19.81
C ARG A 132 -16.10 -5.79 -20.41
N GLN A 133 -14.88 -5.28 -20.63
CA GLN A 133 -13.75 -6.02 -21.20
C GLN A 133 -12.69 -6.39 -20.17
N HIS A 134 -12.81 -5.87 -18.92
CA HIS A 134 -11.82 -6.05 -17.90
C HIS A 134 -11.91 -7.41 -17.20
N HIS A 135 -10.77 -8.13 -17.13
CA HIS A 135 -10.61 -9.38 -16.39
C HIS A 135 -9.30 -9.37 -15.61
N GLY A 136 -9.33 -9.80 -14.36
CA GLY A 136 -8.18 -9.91 -13.46
C GLY A 136 -8.49 -10.80 -12.26
N ALA A 137 -7.45 -11.31 -11.59
CA ALA A 137 -7.61 -12.19 -10.44
C ALA A 137 -8.07 -11.47 -9.16
N HIS A 138 -7.96 -10.13 -9.12
CA HIS A 138 -8.33 -9.33 -7.95
C HIS A 138 -9.80 -8.90 -8.03
N PRO A 139 -10.58 -8.97 -6.90
CA PRO A 139 -11.94 -8.44 -6.83
C PRO A 139 -11.98 -6.94 -7.18
N ARG A 140 -12.96 -6.53 -8.00
CA ARG A 140 -13.11 -5.14 -8.44
C ARG A 140 -14.58 -4.77 -8.67
N SER A 141 -14.89 -3.48 -8.50
CA SER A 141 -16.25 -2.93 -8.72
C SER A 141 -16.31 -1.99 -9.90
N GLY A 142 -15.20 -1.39 -10.33
CA GLY A 142 -15.19 -0.43 -11.43
C GLY A 142 -13.79 -0.05 -11.88
N ALA A 143 -13.69 0.84 -12.88
CA ALA A 143 -12.47 1.38 -13.45
C ALA A 143 -11.56 2.00 -12.37
N THR A 144 -12.16 2.74 -11.44
CA THR A 144 -11.57 3.05 -10.13
C THR A 144 -12.28 2.21 -9.09
N ASP A 145 -11.64 1.14 -8.65
CA ASP A 145 -12.26 0.20 -7.71
C ASP A 145 -12.36 0.77 -6.30
N VAL A 146 -11.25 1.33 -5.76
CA VAL A 146 -11.23 2.00 -4.45
C VAL A 146 -10.49 3.33 -4.50
N LEU A 147 -10.98 4.27 -3.70
CA LEU A 147 -10.45 5.63 -3.60
C LEU A 147 -10.43 6.06 -2.12
N PRO A 148 -9.43 5.61 -1.32
CA PRO A 148 -9.30 5.98 0.08
C PRO A 148 -8.58 7.30 0.27
N LEU A 149 -9.05 8.13 1.20
CA LEU A 149 -8.35 9.27 1.76
C LEU A 149 -7.78 8.89 3.13
N ILE A 150 -6.52 9.23 3.40
CA ILE A 150 -5.77 8.80 4.58
C ILE A 150 -5.13 10.02 5.23
N PRO A 151 -5.39 10.31 6.52
CA PRO A 151 -4.78 11.43 7.22
C PRO A 151 -3.30 11.17 7.48
N ILE A 152 -2.41 12.12 7.13
CA ILE A 152 -0.97 12.06 7.42
C ILE A 152 -0.60 13.04 8.53
N SER A 153 -0.93 14.32 8.35
CA SER A 153 -0.55 15.38 9.27
C SER A 153 -1.61 16.48 9.30
N GLY A 154 -1.90 17.03 10.47
CA GLY A 154 -2.80 18.18 10.64
C GLY A 154 -4.24 17.98 10.18
N VAL A 155 -4.66 16.75 9.92
CA VAL A 155 -6.02 16.37 9.47
C VAL A 155 -6.47 15.15 10.25
N THR A 156 -7.74 15.12 10.62
CA THR A 156 -8.35 14.00 11.33
C THR A 156 -8.98 13.00 10.34
N LEU A 157 -9.19 11.76 10.79
CA LEU A 157 -9.88 10.75 10.00
C LEU A 157 -11.33 11.16 9.67
N GLU A 158 -12.01 11.86 10.58
CA GLU A 158 -13.37 12.35 10.33
C GLU A 158 -13.40 13.46 9.26
N GLU A 159 -12.42 14.37 9.24
CA GLU A 159 -12.29 15.34 8.14
C GLU A 159 -12.07 14.62 6.80
N CYS A 160 -11.20 13.60 6.76
CA CYS A 160 -11.03 12.76 5.57
C CYS A 160 -12.35 12.07 5.16
N ALA A 161 -13.13 11.58 6.12
CA ALA A 161 -14.42 10.95 5.84
C ALA A 161 -15.44 11.93 5.24
N GLN A 162 -15.48 13.17 5.72
CA GLN A 162 -16.34 14.22 5.15
C GLN A 162 -15.91 14.59 3.73
N MET A 163 -14.60 14.71 3.49
CA MET A 163 -14.06 14.97 2.15
C MET A 163 -14.36 13.80 1.19
N ALA A 164 -14.23 12.56 1.65
CA ALA A 164 -14.55 11.36 0.86
C ALA A 164 -16.03 11.32 0.44
N ARG A 165 -16.96 11.66 1.34
CA ARG A 165 -18.39 11.73 1.01
C ARG A 165 -18.68 12.81 -0.04
N LYS A 166 -18.10 14.00 0.10
CA LYS A 166 -18.24 15.10 -0.89
C LYS A 166 -17.62 14.72 -2.23
N LEU A 167 -16.48 14.04 -2.22
CA LEU A 167 -15.83 13.54 -3.43
C LEU A 167 -16.69 12.50 -4.13
N ALA A 168 -17.29 11.57 -3.38
CA ALA A 168 -18.20 10.55 -3.93
C ALA A 168 -19.44 11.19 -4.58
N GLU A 169 -20.04 12.18 -3.93
CA GLU A 169 -21.16 12.96 -4.48
C GLU A 169 -20.77 13.68 -5.76
N ARG A 170 -19.61 14.34 -5.78
CA ARG A 170 -19.08 15.04 -6.96
C ARG A 170 -18.82 14.08 -8.13
N ILE A 171 -18.18 12.92 -7.86
CA ILE A 171 -17.92 11.90 -8.87
C ILE A 171 -19.23 11.47 -9.55
N TYR A 172 -20.26 11.21 -8.76
CA TYR A 172 -21.55 10.87 -9.34
C TYR A 172 -22.18 12.02 -10.11
N THR A 173 -22.22 13.21 -9.54
CA THR A 173 -22.89 14.37 -10.13
C THR A 173 -22.25 14.82 -11.45
N GLU A 174 -20.91 14.81 -11.54
CA GLU A 174 -20.18 15.31 -12.70
C GLU A 174 -19.80 14.20 -13.71
N LEU A 175 -19.60 12.96 -13.25
CA LEU A 175 -19.11 11.87 -14.08
C LEU A 175 -20.14 10.74 -14.29
N GLU A 176 -21.25 10.78 -13.58
CA GLU A 176 -22.31 9.76 -13.58
C GLU A 176 -21.81 8.35 -13.18
N ILE A 177 -20.68 8.27 -12.43
CA ILE A 177 -20.11 7.03 -11.92
C ILE A 177 -20.71 6.75 -10.53
N PRO A 178 -21.41 5.64 -10.34
CA PRO A 178 -22.00 5.28 -9.04
C PRO A 178 -20.95 5.12 -7.96
N CYS A 179 -21.22 5.61 -6.72
CA CYS A 179 -20.29 5.55 -5.63
C CYS A 179 -20.87 4.91 -4.37
N TYR A 180 -20.06 4.03 -3.75
CA TYR A 180 -20.26 3.50 -2.41
C TYR A 180 -19.30 4.15 -1.43
N CYS A 181 -19.78 4.58 -0.26
CA CYS A 181 -18.94 5.08 0.81
C CYS A 181 -18.58 3.95 1.78
N TYR A 182 -17.28 3.80 2.12
CA TYR A 182 -16.81 2.72 2.99
C TYR A 182 -15.90 3.20 4.12
N GLU A 183 -15.58 2.30 5.09
CA GLU A 183 -14.80 2.55 6.30
C GLU A 183 -15.37 3.77 7.07
N ALA A 184 -14.53 4.76 7.44
CA ALA A 184 -14.99 5.95 8.17
C ALA A 184 -15.98 6.82 7.39
N ALA A 185 -15.96 6.78 6.05
CA ALA A 185 -16.91 7.50 5.21
C ALA A 185 -18.27 6.79 5.06
N ALA A 186 -18.39 5.53 5.52
CA ALA A 186 -19.60 4.74 5.35
C ALA A 186 -20.86 5.44 5.87
N GLN A 187 -21.91 5.47 5.04
CA GLN A 187 -23.23 6.01 5.41
C GLN A 187 -24.14 4.93 6.03
N LYS A 188 -23.85 3.65 5.77
CA LYS A 188 -24.53 2.48 6.35
C LYS A 188 -23.54 1.67 7.18
N PRO A 189 -23.89 1.21 8.40
CA PRO A 189 -22.96 0.49 9.29
C PRO A 189 -22.28 -0.73 8.66
N GLU A 190 -23.00 -1.49 7.82
CA GLU A 190 -22.48 -2.67 7.14
C GLU A 190 -21.41 -2.33 6.09
N ARG A 191 -21.40 -1.11 5.55
CA ARG A 191 -20.43 -0.62 4.55
C ARG A 191 -19.09 -0.18 5.16
N LYS A 192 -18.96 -0.17 6.48
CA LYS A 192 -17.64 -0.07 7.12
C LYS A 192 -16.69 -1.15 6.63
N ASN A 193 -17.22 -2.31 6.24
CA ASN A 193 -16.39 -3.34 5.62
C ASN A 193 -16.47 -3.25 4.09
N LEU A 194 -15.38 -2.84 3.46
CA LEU A 194 -15.25 -2.76 1.99
C LEU A 194 -15.72 -4.03 1.26
N ALA A 195 -15.53 -5.23 1.87
CA ALA A 195 -15.98 -6.48 1.26
C ALA A 195 -17.49 -6.55 1.06
N VAL A 196 -18.29 -5.82 1.84
CA VAL A 196 -19.75 -5.70 1.67
C VAL A 196 -20.06 -4.83 0.46
N CYS A 197 -19.34 -3.71 0.28
CA CYS A 197 -19.49 -2.85 -0.89
C CYS A 197 -19.12 -3.60 -2.19
N ARG A 198 -18.08 -4.44 -2.15
CA ARG A 198 -17.60 -5.23 -3.30
C ARG A 198 -18.35 -6.55 -3.52
N ALA A 199 -19.25 -6.95 -2.64
CA ALA A 199 -19.91 -8.26 -2.74
C ALA A 199 -20.52 -8.49 -4.12
N GLY A 200 -20.11 -9.60 -4.79
CA GLY A 200 -20.48 -9.93 -6.16
C GLY A 200 -19.76 -9.14 -7.25
N GLU A 201 -18.84 -8.25 -6.87
CA GLU A 201 -17.95 -7.50 -7.76
C GLU A 201 -18.68 -6.63 -8.80
N TYR A 202 -18.02 -6.34 -9.93
CA TYR A 202 -18.62 -5.62 -11.05
C TYR A 202 -19.84 -6.34 -11.63
N GLU A 203 -19.79 -7.66 -11.70
CA GLU A 203 -20.82 -8.51 -12.29
C GLU A 203 -22.17 -8.44 -11.56
N ALA A 204 -22.15 -8.13 -10.27
CA ALA A 204 -23.36 -7.98 -9.47
C ALA A 204 -23.95 -6.56 -9.51
N LEU A 205 -23.32 -5.58 -10.17
CA LEU A 205 -23.81 -4.20 -10.18
C LEU A 205 -25.23 -4.05 -10.73
N PRO A 206 -25.64 -4.72 -11.82
CA PRO A 206 -27.01 -4.60 -12.33
C PRO A 206 -28.06 -4.96 -11.27
N GLU A 207 -27.84 -6.06 -10.55
CA GLU A 207 -28.71 -6.51 -9.48
C GLU A 207 -28.65 -5.59 -8.25
N LYS A 208 -27.45 -5.19 -7.83
CA LYS A 208 -27.23 -4.32 -6.66
C LYS A 208 -27.87 -2.95 -6.83
N MET A 209 -27.79 -2.37 -8.01
CA MET A 209 -28.34 -1.04 -8.27
C MET A 209 -29.87 -1.04 -8.28
N GLY A 210 -30.50 -2.16 -8.65
CA GLY A 210 -31.95 -2.35 -8.58
C GLY A 210 -32.47 -2.66 -7.16
N ASP A 211 -31.60 -3.00 -6.20
CA ASP A 211 -31.97 -3.36 -4.83
C ASP A 211 -31.78 -2.17 -3.87
N PRO A 212 -32.86 -1.57 -3.31
CA PRO A 212 -32.74 -0.41 -2.42
C PRO A 212 -31.82 -0.63 -1.19
N SER A 213 -31.67 -1.88 -0.74
CA SER A 213 -30.80 -2.20 0.39
C SER A 213 -29.31 -2.18 0.01
N ARG A 214 -28.98 -2.46 -1.25
CA ARG A 214 -27.61 -2.61 -1.78
C ARG A 214 -27.20 -1.52 -2.77
N CYS A 215 -28.14 -0.65 -3.22
CA CYS A 215 -27.85 0.43 -4.16
C CYS A 215 -26.73 1.34 -3.69
N PRO A 216 -25.99 2.02 -4.60
CA PRO A 216 -24.94 2.99 -4.25
C PRO A 216 -25.43 4.08 -3.28
N ASP A 217 -24.51 4.70 -2.54
CA ASP A 217 -24.83 5.87 -1.71
C ASP A 217 -25.06 7.11 -2.58
N PHE A 218 -24.34 7.20 -3.70
CA PHE A 218 -24.53 8.20 -4.75
C PHE A 218 -24.65 7.45 -6.08
N GLY A 219 -25.80 7.58 -6.75
CA GLY A 219 -26.05 6.91 -8.01
C GLY A 219 -27.54 6.67 -8.27
N PRO A 220 -27.92 6.37 -9.54
CA PRO A 220 -29.29 5.99 -9.85
C PRO A 220 -29.64 4.61 -9.29
N GLY A 221 -30.89 4.40 -8.96
CA GLY A 221 -31.41 3.09 -8.56
C GLY A 221 -31.57 2.10 -9.73
N GLN A 222 -30.91 2.35 -10.86
CA GLN A 222 -30.94 1.50 -12.05
C GLN A 222 -29.57 1.46 -12.73
N TYR A 223 -29.27 0.35 -13.37
CA TYR A 223 -28.02 0.16 -14.10
C TYR A 223 -28.02 0.98 -15.40
N THR A 224 -27.01 1.83 -15.57
CA THR A 224 -26.87 2.73 -16.71
C THR A 224 -25.72 2.30 -17.62
N GLU A 225 -25.67 2.80 -18.86
CA GLU A 225 -24.54 2.58 -19.79
C GLU A 225 -23.22 3.08 -19.18
N ARG A 226 -23.26 4.19 -18.44
CA ARG A 226 -22.07 4.71 -17.73
C ARG A 226 -21.61 3.76 -16.61
N ALA A 227 -22.53 3.19 -15.86
CA ALA A 227 -22.22 2.15 -14.86
C ALA A 227 -21.73 0.85 -15.52
N ALA A 228 -22.19 0.52 -16.72
CA ALA A 228 -21.69 -0.61 -17.50
C ALA A 228 -20.22 -0.37 -17.92
N GLN A 229 -19.90 0.82 -18.41
CA GLN A 229 -18.55 1.15 -18.85
C GLN A 229 -17.58 1.31 -17.67
N ALA A 230 -17.89 2.17 -16.72
CA ALA A 230 -16.97 2.57 -15.64
C ALA A 230 -17.09 1.71 -14.37
N GLY A 231 -18.17 0.93 -14.22
CA GLY A 231 -18.48 0.25 -12.97
C GLY A 231 -18.90 1.22 -11.87
N ALA A 232 -18.62 0.87 -10.61
CA ALA A 232 -18.86 1.69 -9.44
C ALA A 232 -17.56 1.89 -8.64
N THR A 233 -17.38 3.08 -8.06
CA THR A 233 -16.21 3.42 -7.26
C THR A 233 -16.53 3.32 -5.77
N ASN A 234 -15.66 2.65 -5.00
CA ASN A 234 -15.74 2.64 -3.53
C ASN A 234 -14.86 3.78 -3.00
N VAL A 235 -15.48 4.84 -2.49
CA VAL A 235 -14.80 6.03 -1.92
C VAL A 235 -14.80 5.93 -0.40
N GLY A 236 -13.67 6.14 0.25
CA GLY A 236 -13.59 5.97 1.69
C GLY A 236 -12.54 6.83 2.38
N ALA A 237 -12.55 6.76 3.71
CA ALA A 237 -11.47 7.28 4.54
C ALA A 237 -11.07 6.21 5.55
N ARG A 238 -9.77 6.00 5.73
CA ARG A 238 -9.21 5.00 6.63
C ARG A 238 -7.85 5.43 7.18
N ASP A 239 -7.43 4.81 8.25
CA ASP A 239 -6.05 4.90 8.70
C ASP A 239 -5.10 4.13 7.76
N PHE A 240 -3.80 4.21 8.03
CA PHE A 240 -2.81 3.45 7.29
C PHE A 240 -3.14 1.95 7.27
N LEU A 241 -3.02 1.38 6.08
CA LEU A 241 -3.10 -0.05 5.87
C LEU A 241 -1.76 -0.52 5.32
N ILE A 242 -1.18 -1.56 5.91
CA ILE A 242 0.03 -2.18 5.38
C ILE A 242 -0.37 -3.47 4.68
N ALA A 243 -0.12 -3.53 3.38
CA ALA A 243 -0.19 -4.76 2.61
C ALA A 243 1.17 -5.46 2.67
N VAL A 244 1.20 -6.70 3.17
CA VAL A 244 2.43 -7.46 3.39
C VAL A 244 2.24 -8.91 3.03
N ASN A 245 3.24 -9.48 2.34
CA ASN A 245 3.27 -10.88 1.96
C ASN A 245 4.42 -11.57 2.69
N TYR A 246 4.15 -12.68 3.36
CA TYR A 246 5.15 -13.49 4.04
C TYR A 246 5.50 -14.71 3.18
N ASN A 247 6.75 -14.79 2.72
CA ASN A 247 7.26 -15.83 1.85
C ASN A 247 7.42 -17.15 2.63
N LEU A 248 6.98 -18.25 2.06
CA LEU A 248 7.05 -19.55 2.71
C LEU A 248 7.94 -20.51 1.90
N ASN A 249 8.66 -21.39 2.58
CA ASN A 249 9.44 -22.47 1.96
C ASN A 249 8.53 -23.61 1.44
N THR A 250 7.44 -23.29 0.76
CA THR A 250 6.49 -24.26 0.20
C THR A 250 5.80 -23.69 -1.02
N THR A 251 5.31 -24.56 -1.90
CA THR A 251 4.43 -24.22 -3.04
C THR A 251 2.95 -24.43 -2.70
N SER A 252 2.63 -24.90 -1.49
CA SER A 252 1.28 -25.29 -1.10
C SER A 252 0.43 -24.12 -0.63
N THR A 253 -0.44 -23.62 -1.48
CA THR A 253 -1.49 -22.64 -1.15
C THR A 253 -2.36 -23.08 0.02
N ARG A 254 -2.65 -24.40 0.13
CA ARG A 254 -3.43 -24.95 1.24
C ARG A 254 -2.72 -24.73 2.59
N ARG A 255 -1.39 -24.91 2.65
CA ARG A 255 -0.61 -24.68 3.87
C ARG A 255 -0.51 -23.18 4.19
N ALA A 256 -0.30 -22.34 3.19
CA ALA A 256 -0.33 -20.89 3.36
C ALA A 256 -1.69 -20.40 3.89
N ASN A 257 -2.81 -20.88 3.32
CA ASN A 257 -4.14 -20.58 3.84
C ASN A 257 -4.36 -21.06 5.28
N ALA A 258 -3.81 -22.21 5.65
CA ALA A 258 -3.93 -22.70 7.02
C ALA A 258 -3.24 -21.76 8.02
N ILE A 259 -2.06 -21.21 7.65
CA ILE A 259 -1.36 -20.20 8.46
C ILE A 259 -2.18 -18.89 8.49
N ALA A 260 -2.62 -18.39 7.34
CA ALA A 260 -3.45 -17.18 7.23
C ALA A 260 -4.69 -17.26 8.14
N PHE A 261 -5.34 -18.42 8.20
CA PHE A 261 -6.54 -18.64 9.01
C PHE A 261 -6.26 -18.74 10.51
N ASP A 262 -5.04 -19.10 10.89
CA ASP A 262 -4.64 -19.10 12.30
C ASP A 262 -4.39 -17.69 12.83
N VAL A 263 -3.88 -16.80 11.97
CA VAL A 263 -3.43 -15.48 12.41
C VAL A 263 -4.47 -14.38 12.17
N ARG A 264 -5.22 -14.40 11.05
CA ARG A 264 -6.18 -13.34 10.72
C ARG A 264 -7.32 -13.22 11.72
N GLU A 265 -7.84 -12.02 11.94
CA GLU A 265 -8.89 -11.76 12.93
C GLU A 265 -10.13 -12.66 12.78
N LYS A 266 -10.64 -12.83 11.55
CA LYS A 266 -11.79 -13.71 11.27
C LYS A 266 -11.54 -15.16 11.66
N GLY A 267 -10.28 -15.59 11.66
CA GLY A 267 -9.89 -16.95 11.97
C GLY A 267 -10.39 -18.00 10.98
N ARG A 268 -10.79 -19.15 11.50
CA ARG A 268 -11.23 -20.33 10.72
C ARG A 268 -12.57 -20.88 11.21
N PRO A 269 -13.32 -21.60 10.36
CA PRO A 269 -14.47 -22.38 10.79
C PRO A 269 -14.07 -23.43 11.83
N LYS A 270 -14.84 -23.54 12.92
CA LYS A 270 -14.72 -24.64 13.87
C LYS A 270 -15.17 -25.93 13.21
N ARG A 271 -14.41 -27.02 13.42
CA ARG A 271 -14.72 -28.34 12.85
C ARG A 271 -14.71 -29.38 13.96
N GLU A 272 -15.54 -30.41 13.81
CA GLU A 272 -15.57 -31.58 14.68
C GLU A 272 -14.44 -32.54 14.31
N GLY A 273 -13.73 -33.09 15.30
CA GLY A 273 -12.63 -34.04 15.07
C GLY A 273 -11.44 -33.37 14.36
N ASN A 274 -11.24 -33.69 13.10
CA ASN A 274 -10.09 -33.16 12.35
C ASN A 274 -10.27 -31.66 11.98
N PRO A 275 -9.34 -30.77 12.34
CA PRO A 275 -9.47 -29.33 12.12
C PRO A 275 -9.44 -28.92 10.64
N ILE A 276 -9.08 -29.83 9.73
CA ILE A 276 -8.97 -29.56 8.30
C ILE A 276 -10.14 -30.20 7.51
N THR A 277 -10.45 -31.46 7.81
CA THR A 277 -11.40 -32.28 7.04
C THR A 277 -12.70 -32.54 7.79
N GLY A 278 -12.76 -32.26 9.09
CA GLY A 278 -13.94 -32.47 9.92
C GLY A 278 -15.15 -31.64 9.49
N LYS A 279 -16.34 -32.04 9.91
CA LYS A 279 -17.60 -31.34 9.60
C LYS A 279 -17.58 -29.94 10.26
N ILE A 280 -18.02 -28.93 9.51
CA ILE A 280 -18.12 -27.56 10.03
C ILE A 280 -19.23 -27.51 11.09
N VAL A 281 -18.89 -26.99 12.27
CA VAL A 281 -19.85 -26.73 13.36
C VAL A 281 -20.68 -25.51 13.02
N LYS A 282 -22.01 -25.66 13.14
CA LYS A 282 -22.95 -24.56 13.01
C LYS A 282 -23.62 -24.28 14.37
N ASP A 283 -23.98 -23.04 14.62
CA ASP A 283 -24.78 -22.65 15.77
C ASP A 283 -26.28 -22.98 15.59
N GLU A 284 -27.11 -22.64 16.58
CA GLU A 284 -28.55 -22.87 16.57
C GLU A 284 -29.27 -22.17 15.42
N ASN A 285 -28.69 -21.09 14.87
CA ASN A 285 -29.21 -20.34 13.73
C ASN A 285 -28.65 -20.81 12.39
N GLY A 286 -27.92 -21.93 12.37
CA GLY A 286 -27.29 -22.48 11.16
C GLY A 286 -26.04 -21.71 10.69
N LYS A 287 -25.56 -20.71 11.46
CA LYS A 287 -24.37 -19.94 11.16
C LYS A 287 -23.11 -20.72 11.54
N THR A 288 -22.07 -20.63 10.72
CA THR A 288 -20.78 -21.26 10.99
C THR A 288 -20.13 -20.68 12.25
N VAL A 289 -19.81 -21.54 13.21
CA VAL A 289 -19.02 -21.16 14.38
C VAL A 289 -17.58 -20.95 13.98
N MET A 290 -17.03 -19.77 14.30
CA MET A 290 -15.65 -19.42 13.98
C MET A 290 -14.73 -19.55 15.20
N ILE A 291 -13.50 -19.99 14.98
CA ILE A 291 -12.40 -19.88 15.93
C ILE A 291 -11.60 -18.65 15.50
N PRO A 292 -11.56 -17.57 16.29
CA PRO A 292 -10.82 -16.36 15.91
C PRO A 292 -9.31 -16.67 15.76
N GLY A 293 -8.64 -15.89 14.92
CA GLY A 293 -7.18 -15.96 14.83
C GLY A 293 -6.51 -15.19 15.97
N THR A 294 -5.18 -15.24 15.96
CA THR A 294 -4.37 -14.67 17.06
C THR A 294 -4.21 -13.15 16.97
N LEU A 295 -4.39 -12.57 15.78
CA LEU A 295 -4.25 -11.14 15.53
C LEU A 295 -5.60 -10.46 15.36
N LYS A 296 -5.65 -9.16 15.67
CA LYS A 296 -6.78 -8.25 15.45
C LYS A 296 -6.46 -7.28 14.33
N GLY A 297 -7.45 -6.55 13.79
CA GLY A 297 -7.21 -5.53 12.78
C GLY A 297 -6.42 -6.02 11.56
N CYS A 298 -6.59 -7.29 11.16
CA CYS A 298 -5.93 -7.83 9.99
C CYS A 298 -6.78 -8.84 9.21
N LYS A 299 -6.56 -8.88 7.90
CA LYS A 299 -7.16 -9.85 6.97
C LYS A 299 -6.01 -10.59 6.29
N ALA A 300 -6.14 -11.91 6.10
CA ALA A 300 -5.10 -12.69 5.43
C ALA A 300 -5.68 -13.86 4.63
N ILE A 301 -4.98 -14.20 3.54
CA ILE A 301 -5.20 -15.38 2.70
C ILE A 301 -3.85 -16.02 2.37
N GLY A 302 -3.87 -17.27 1.93
CA GLY A 302 -2.71 -17.90 1.32
C GLY A 302 -2.89 -17.96 -0.19
N TRP A 303 -1.83 -17.66 -0.93
CA TRP A 303 -1.78 -17.77 -2.38
C TRP A 303 -0.46 -18.35 -2.87
N PHE A 304 -0.34 -18.60 -4.15
CA PHE A 304 0.88 -19.00 -4.83
C PHE A 304 1.24 -17.92 -5.85
N ILE A 305 2.50 -17.57 -5.92
CA ILE A 305 3.03 -16.58 -6.86
C ILE A 305 3.93 -17.31 -7.85
N ASP A 306 3.49 -17.37 -9.09
CA ASP A 306 4.21 -18.07 -10.17
C ASP A 306 5.59 -17.43 -10.44
N GLU A 307 5.67 -16.08 -10.39
CA GLU A 307 6.91 -15.33 -10.59
C GLU A 307 8.04 -15.77 -9.64
N TYR A 308 7.69 -16.08 -8.39
CA TYR A 308 8.65 -16.46 -7.36
C TYR A 308 8.69 -17.98 -7.11
N GLY A 309 7.74 -18.73 -7.64
CA GLY A 309 7.62 -20.18 -7.44
C GLY A 309 7.34 -20.59 -5.99
N ILE A 310 6.78 -19.72 -5.18
CA ILE A 310 6.51 -19.93 -3.75
C ILE A 310 5.07 -19.59 -3.36
N ALA A 311 4.60 -20.22 -2.28
CA ALA A 311 3.37 -19.78 -1.63
C ALA A 311 3.68 -18.69 -0.60
N GLN A 312 2.77 -17.74 -0.49
CA GLN A 312 2.84 -16.63 0.46
C GLN A 312 1.59 -16.59 1.33
N VAL A 313 1.74 -16.06 2.55
CA VAL A 313 0.63 -15.52 3.33
C VAL A 313 0.51 -14.04 3.01
N SER A 314 -0.50 -13.67 2.23
CA SER A 314 -0.82 -12.28 1.94
C SER A 314 -1.69 -11.72 3.05
N MET A 315 -1.28 -10.62 3.67
CA MET A 315 -1.96 -9.99 4.80
C MET A 315 -2.14 -8.49 4.56
N ASN A 316 -3.33 -8.00 4.87
CA ASN A 316 -3.60 -6.58 5.04
C ASN A 316 -3.75 -6.28 6.53
N ILE A 317 -2.82 -5.55 7.09
CA ILE A 317 -2.91 -5.00 8.44
C ILE A 317 -3.73 -3.72 8.33
N THR A 318 -4.99 -3.78 8.76
CA THR A 318 -5.96 -2.67 8.64
C THR A 318 -5.93 -1.73 9.84
N ASP A 319 -5.28 -2.13 10.93
CA ASP A 319 -5.02 -1.31 12.11
C ASP A 319 -3.62 -1.59 12.64
N ILE A 320 -2.68 -0.74 12.25
CA ILE A 320 -1.26 -0.86 12.61
C ILE A 320 -0.96 -0.54 14.08
N ASN A 321 -1.90 0.11 14.79
CA ASN A 321 -1.77 0.38 16.21
C ASN A 321 -2.15 -0.85 17.03
N THR A 322 -3.15 -1.60 16.58
CA THR A 322 -3.58 -2.86 17.22
C THR A 322 -2.66 -4.02 16.87
N THR A 323 -2.21 -4.09 15.61
CA THR A 323 -1.29 -5.14 15.14
C THR A 323 -0.13 -4.51 14.40
N PRO A 324 0.96 -4.16 15.11
CA PRO A 324 2.20 -3.71 14.48
C PRO A 324 2.81 -4.77 13.54
N LEU A 325 3.52 -4.32 12.51
CA LEU A 325 4.10 -5.18 11.46
C LEU A 325 4.99 -6.32 12.04
N HIS A 326 5.84 -5.98 13.02
CA HIS A 326 6.73 -6.95 13.65
C HIS A 326 6.00 -8.02 14.49
N ILE A 327 4.87 -7.66 15.09
CA ILE A 327 4.01 -8.61 15.81
C ILE A 327 3.32 -9.55 14.82
N ALA A 328 2.81 -9.01 13.70
CA ALA A 328 2.23 -9.82 12.64
C ALA A 328 3.27 -10.81 12.07
N PHE A 329 4.51 -10.35 11.84
CA PHE A 329 5.61 -11.20 11.37
C PHE A 329 5.90 -12.36 12.33
N ASP A 330 6.07 -12.08 13.63
CA ASP A 330 6.35 -13.12 14.62
C ASP A 330 5.21 -14.15 14.72
N GLU A 331 3.96 -13.70 14.67
CA GLU A 331 2.80 -14.61 14.72
C GLU A 331 2.71 -15.49 13.47
N VAL A 332 2.99 -14.95 12.29
CA VAL A 332 3.04 -15.76 11.05
C VAL A 332 4.20 -16.74 11.12
N CYS A 333 5.38 -16.34 11.61
CA CYS A 333 6.52 -17.25 11.83
C CYS A 333 6.16 -18.39 12.80
N ARG A 334 5.51 -18.07 13.91
CA ARG A 334 5.06 -19.05 14.90
C ARG A 334 4.05 -20.04 14.31
N ALA A 335 3.06 -19.54 13.57
CA ALA A 335 2.04 -20.36 12.92
C ALA A 335 2.62 -21.25 11.80
N ALA A 336 3.63 -20.75 11.07
CA ALA A 336 4.37 -21.51 10.06
C ALA A 336 5.17 -22.63 10.71
N GLN A 337 5.95 -22.32 11.76
CA GLN A 337 6.76 -23.29 12.49
C GLN A 337 5.92 -24.42 13.09
N ALA A 338 4.74 -24.13 13.64
CA ALA A 338 3.80 -25.13 14.15
C ALA A 338 3.32 -26.12 13.06
N ARG A 339 3.53 -25.80 11.78
CA ARG A 339 3.20 -26.63 10.61
C ARG A 339 4.43 -27.20 9.90
N GLY A 340 5.62 -27.09 10.50
CA GLY A 340 6.88 -27.51 9.90
C GLY A 340 7.32 -26.67 8.70
N LEU A 341 6.87 -25.41 8.62
CA LEU A 341 7.22 -24.43 7.58
C LEU A 341 8.07 -23.31 8.15
N ARG A 342 8.72 -22.57 7.26
CA ARG A 342 9.48 -21.34 7.59
C ARG A 342 8.97 -20.19 6.76
N VAL A 343 8.93 -19.02 7.38
CA VAL A 343 8.93 -17.74 6.68
C VAL A 343 10.37 -17.48 6.24
N THR A 344 10.61 -17.32 4.95
CA THR A 344 11.94 -17.08 4.37
C THR A 344 12.23 -15.58 4.23
N GLY A 345 11.21 -14.79 4.06
CA GLY A 345 11.28 -13.33 3.94
C GLY A 345 9.91 -12.69 3.92
N THR A 346 9.90 -11.39 3.71
CA THR A 346 8.69 -10.56 3.72
C THR A 346 8.74 -9.53 2.59
N GLU A 347 7.62 -9.35 1.91
CA GLU A 347 7.44 -8.34 0.87
C GLU A 347 6.42 -7.32 1.35
N ILE A 348 6.82 -6.05 1.46
CA ILE A 348 5.89 -4.93 1.68
C ILE A 348 5.41 -4.42 0.32
N VAL A 349 4.10 -4.41 0.12
CA VAL A 349 3.46 -3.89 -1.08
C VAL A 349 3.07 -2.43 -0.86
N GLY A 350 3.56 -1.53 -1.72
CA GLY A 350 3.38 -0.09 -1.57
C GLY A 350 4.27 0.53 -0.51
N LEU A 351 3.78 1.59 0.12
CA LEU A 351 4.53 2.43 1.05
C LEU A 351 4.13 2.17 2.51
N VAL A 352 5.03 2.52 3.44
CA VAL A 352 4.78 2.40 4.88
C VAL A 352 5.19 3.65 5.65
N PRO A 353 4.51 3.98 6.77
CA PRO A 353 4.97 5.02 7.68
C PRO A 353 6.32 4.67 8.30
N LYS A 354 7.20 5.67 8.45
CA LYS A 354 8.53 5.53 9.07
C LYS A 354 8.48 4.83 10.43
N ARG A 355 7.48 5.19 11.25
CA ARG A 355 7.30 4.59 12.58
C ARG A 355 7.21 3.06 12.55
N THR A 356 6.62 2.49 11.51
CA THR A 356 6.46 1.03 11.36
C THR A 356 7.79 0.29 11.35
N LEU A 357 8.79 0.82 10.64
CA LEU A 357 10.12 0.23 10.57
C LEU A 357 10.94 0.53 11.83
N ILE A 358 10.80 1.74 12.40
CA ILE A 358 11.48 2.12 13.65
C ILE A 358 11.00 1.25 14.82
N GLU A 359 9.69 1.07 14.97
CA GLU A 359 9.11 0.20 16.00
C GLU A 359 9.56 -1.25 15.82
N ALA A 360 9.55 -1.75 14.58
CA ALA A 360 10.02 -3.11 14.28
C ALA A 360 11.51 -3.28 14.63
N GLY A 361 12.36 -2.33 14.24
CA GLY A 361 13.80 -2.41 14.54
C GLY A 361 14.09 -2.38 16.04
N ARG A 362 13.41 -1.50 16.79
CA ARG A 362 13.51 -1.45 18.26
C ARG A 362 13.06 -2.78 18.89
N TYR A 363 11.93 -3.30 18.49
CA TYR A 363 11.40 -4.58 18.96
C TYR A 363 12.43 -5.71 18.80
N PHE A 364 13.07 -5.84 17.63
CA PHE A 364 14.06 -6.88 17.40
C PHE A 364 15.38 -6.65 18.14
N LEU A 365 15.77 -5.40 18.38
CA LEU A 365 16.92 -5.08 19.24
C LEU A 365 16.64 -5.48 20.70
N GLU A 366 15.48 -5.12 21.24
CA GLU A 366 15.06 -5.48 22.60
C GLU A 366 14.99 -7.00 22.77
N LYS A 367 14.43 -7.70 21.80
CA LYS A 367 14.36 -9.17 21.76
C LYS A 367 15.76 -9.82 21.79
N GLN A 368 16.77 -9.14 21.24
CA GLN A 368 18.19 -9.52 21.30
C GLN A 368 18.90 -9.01 22.54
N GLN A 369 18.22 -8.34 23.46
CA GLN A 369 18.78 -7.68 24.65
C GLN A 369 19.85 -6.63 24.31
N ARG A 370 19.68 -5.94 23.19
CA ARG A 370 20.59 -4.88 22.70
C ARG A 370 19.99 -3.51 22.96
N SER A 371 20.88 -2.51 23.06
CA SER A 371 20.48 -1.10 23.17
C SER A 371 19.69 -0.65 21.94
N THR A 372 18.61 0.11 22.16
CA THR A 372 17.83 0.81 21.13
C THR A 372 18.32 2.24 20.88
N GLY A 373 19.33 2.70 21.62
CA GLY A 373 19.93 4.05 21.51
C GLY A 373 20.96 4.16 20.39
N ILE A 374 20.61 3.71 19.19
CA ILE A 374 21.39 3.80 17.95
C ILE A 374 20.67 4.68 16.93
N SER A 375 21.32 4.99 15.80
CA SER A 375 20.72 5.84 14.78
C SER A 375 19.45 5.23 14.17
N GLU A 376 18.52 6.07 13.68
CA GLU A 376 17.31 5.60 12.98
C GLU A 376 17.65 4.70 11.79
N GLU A 377 18.72 5.04 11.06
CA GLU A 377 19.19 4.25 9.91
C GLU A 377 19.59 2.82 10.33
N GLU A 378 20.34 2.68 11.44
CA GLU A 378 20.71 1.37 11.96
C GLU A 378 19.51 0.60 12.49
N ILE A 379 18.55 1.28 13.15
CA ILE A 379 17.29 0.66 13.59
C ILE A 379 16.52 0.09 12.39
N MET A 380 16.41 0.86 11.30
CA MET A 380 15.74 0.39 10.08
C MET A 380 16.46 -0.80 9.44
N LYS A 381 17.81 -0.79 9.39
CA LYS A 381 18.58 -1.94 8.91
C LYS A 381 18.29 -3.21 9.73
N ILE A 382 18.12 -3.08 11.05
CA ILE A 382 17.72 -4.20 11.90
C ILE A 382 16.31 -4.70 11.54
N ALA A 383 15.35 -3.79 11.29
CA ALA A 383 14.01 -4.18 10.86
C ALA A 383 14.03 -4.94 9.53
N VAL A 384 14.73 -4.40 8.52
CA VAL A 384 14.88 -5.02 7.19
C VAL A 384 15.46 -6.42 7.30
N LYS A 385 16.57 -6.59 8.02
CA LYS A 385 17.23 -7.90 8.17
C LYS A 385 16.44 -8.88 9.02
N SER A 386 15.78 -8.42 10.09
CA SER A 386 15.03 -9.30 10.99
C SER A 386 13.77 -9.88 10.33
N MET A 387 13.12 -9.11 9.48
CA MET A 387 11.92 -9.54 8.76
C MET A 387 12.21 -10.07 7.35
N GLY A 388 13.47 -9.98 6.87
CA GLY A 388 13.83 -10.41 5.51
C GLY A 388 13.09 -9.61 4.44
N LEU A 389 13.03 -8.27 4.58
CA LEU A 389 12.34 -7.41 3.63
C LEU A 389 13.06 -7.35 2.27
N ASP A 390 14.33 -7.72 2.25
CA ASP A 390 15.20 -7.78 1.07
C ASP A 390 15.37 -9.20 0.48
N ASP A 391 14.48 -10.15 0.81
CA ASP A 391 14.54 -11.55 0.37
C ASP A 391 14.34 -11.71 -1.14
N LEU A 392 13.29 -11.13 -1.70
CA LEU A 392 12.95 -11.27 -3.12
C LEU A 392 13.51 -10.13 -3.98
N LYS A 393 13.50 -8.91 -3.46
CA LYS A 393 13.96 -7.69 -4.13
C LYS A 393 14.66 -6.80 -3.11
N PRO A 394 15.66 -5.98 -3.51
CA PRO A 394 16.26 -4.99 -2.61
C PRO A 394 15.18 -4.11 -1.99
N PHE A 395 15.27 -3.89 -0.68
CA PHE A 395 14.37 -2.99 0.06
C PHE A 395 15.14 -1.76 0.51
N GLU A 396 14.83 -0.62 -0.12
CA GLU A 396 15.42 0.67 0.19
C GLU A 396 14.44 1.53 1.00
N PRO A 397 14.71 1.77 2.31
CA PRO A 397 13.81 2.58 3.15
C PRO A 397 13.50 3.96 2.56
N LYS A 398 14.44 4.58 1.85
CA LYS A 398 14.26 5.89 1.21
C LYS A 398 13.20 5.88 0.09
N GLU A 399 12.92 4.72 -0.50
CA GLU A 399 11.95 4.54 -1.57
C GLU A 399 10.62 3.96 -1.08
N LYS A 400 10.56 3.46 0.17
CA LYS A 400 9.39 2.78 0.73
C LYS A 400 8.77 3.48 1.93
N VAL A 401 9.47 4.44 2.53
CA VAL A 401 8.98 5.20 3.68
C VAL A 401 8.37 6.52 3.22
N ILE A 402 7.10 6.72 3.52
CA ILE A 402 6.30 7.88 3.08
C ILE A 402 6.95 9.19 3.48
N GLU A 403 7.41 9.32 4.72
CA GLU A 403 8.03 10.56 5.22
C GLU A 403 9.29 10.94 4.46
N TYR A 404 10.10 9.96 4.03
CA TYR A 404 11.29 10.26 3.21
C TYR A 404 10.93 10.69 1.78
N LEU A 405 9.82 10.19 1.25
CA LEU A 405 9.36 10.56 -0.07
C LEU A 405 8.68 11.93 -0.08
N ILE A 406 8.10 12.37 1.06
CA ILE A 406 7.48 13.69 1.19
C ILE A 406 8.53 14.78 1.42
N GLU A 407 9.62 14.48 2.18
CA GLU A 407 10.67 15.46 2.49
C GLU A 407 11.28 16.05 1.20
N ASP A 408 11.41 17.38 1.17
CA ASP A 408 12.15 18.05 0.09
C ASP A 408 13.64 17.69 0.22
N PRO A 409 14.31 17.25 -0.85
CA PRO A 409 15.75 16.94 -0.83
C PRO A 409 16.62 18.10 -0.29
N ALA A 410 16.19 19.35 -0.47
CA ALA A 410 16.90 20.52 0.07
C ALA A 410 16.73 20.65 1.59
N GLU A 411 15.54 20.37 2.13
CA GLU A 411 15.31 20.36 3.58
C GLU A 411 15.99 19.15 4.27
N ALA A 412 15.97 17.98 3.64
CA ALA A 412 16.69 16.81 4.14
C ALA A 412 18.20 17.07 4.23
N ALA A 413 18.79 17.65 3.19
CA ALA A 413 20.20 18.04 3.19
C ALA A 413 20.54 19.11 4.23
N ALA A 414 19.64 20.06 4.49
CA ALA A 414 19.83 21.08 5.54
C ALA A 414 19.78 20.46 6.95
N LYS A 415 18.86 19.53 7.21
CA LYS A 415 18.77 18.79 8.47
C LYS A 415 20.03 17.93 8.71
N GLU A 416 20.53 17.23 7.69
CA GLU A 416 21.78 16.44 7.79
C GLU A 416 23.00 17.32 8.12
N ARG A 417 23.09 18.51 7.52
CA ARG A 417 24.17 19.47 7.84
C ARG A 417 24.10 19.95 9.28
N LEU A 418 22.88 20.24 9.77
CA LEU A 418 22.68 20.70 11.15
C LEU A 418 23.10 19.63 12.17
N VAL A 419 22.71 18.37 11.93
CA VAL A 419 23.10 17.23 12.79
C VAL A 419 24.61 17.04 12.81
N ARG A 420 25.30 17.16 11.66
CA ARG A 420 26.76 17.05 11.59
C ARG A 420 27.50 18.22 12.25
N MET A 421 26.84 19.35 12.46
CA MET A 421 27.43 20.53 13.15
C MET A 421 27.20 20.50 14.67
N THR A 422 26.33 19.62 15.17
CA THR A 422 25.97 19.48 16.59
C THR A 422 26.54 18.22 17.24
N CYS A 423 27.16 17.34 16.47
CA CYS A 423 27.99 16.23 16.94
C CYS A 423 29.48 16.55 16.81
#